data_f7b8ee1b2be633b60c7614e9dfc7a9e6
#
_entry.id   f7b8ee1b2be633b60c7614e9dfc7a9e6
#
_cell.length_a   1.000
_cell.length_b   1.000
_cell.length_c   1.000
_cell.angle_alpha   90.00
_cell.angle_beta   90.00
_cell.angle_gamma   90.00
#
_symmetry.space_group_name_H-M   'P 1'
#
loop_
_entity.id
_entity.type
_entity.pdbx_description
1 polymer ?
#
loop_
_entity_poly.entity_id
_entity_poly.type
_entity_poly.pdbx_seq_one_letter_code
_entity_poly.pdbx_strand_id
1 'polypeptide(L)'
;APEKNMMAWLMVALGGGLGAMARFALSGWLMPYTLQEKFPWPTFTVNVLGCLVAGALFALGEKHHALSPNLRLFLFTGVLGGFTTFSAFGLETFYLLRRGDYWIAGAYTVFSVVCGLAALILAYKSIAH
;
A
#
# COMPACT_ATOMS: atom_id res chain seq x y z
N ALA A 1 -8.86 -26.18 3.92
CA ALA A 1 -7.96 -25.36 4.72
C ALA A 1 -6.94 -24.66 3.82
N PRO A 2 -6.64 -23.37 4.04
CA PRO A 2 -5.72 -22.63 3.19
C PRO A 2 -4.34 -23.28 3.10
N GLU A 3 -3.86 -23.83 4.18
CA GLU A 3 -2.53 -24.46 4.25
C GLU A 3 -2.40 -25.68 3.35
N LYS A 4 -3.51 -26.24 2.90
CA LYS A 4 -3.50 -27.39 1.99
C LYS A 4 -3.59 -26.99 0.52
N ASN A 5 -3.79 -25.70 0.24
CA ASN A 5 -3.94 -25.21 -1.13
C ASN A 5 -2.62 -24.58 -1.58
N MET A 6 -1.80 -25.38 -2.25
CA MET A 6 -0.50 -24.93 -2.75
C MET A 6 -0.64 -23.73 -3.69
N MET A 7 -1.69 -23.71 -4.52
CA MET A 7 -1.89 -22.59 -5.45
C MET A 7 -2.10 -21.28 -4.70
N ALA A 8 -2.86 -21.30 -3.60
CA ALA A 8 -3.06 -20.11 -2.79
C ALA A 8 -1.74 -19.58 -2.23
N TRP A 9 -0.89 -20.46 -1.71
CA TRP A 9 0.42 -20.08 -1.19
C TRP A 9 1.31 -19.49 -2.28
N LEU A 10 1.28 -20.09 -3.49
CA LEU A 10 2.06 -19.59 -4.62
C LEU A 10 1.57 -18.20 -5.05
N MET A 11 0.26 -18.00 -5.08
CA MET A 11 -0.31 -16.70 -5.45
C MET A 11 0.15 -15.61 -4.46
N VAL A 12 0.10 -15.91 -3.17
CA VAL A 12 0.54 -14.96 -2.15
C VAL A 12 2.05 -14.71 -2.25
N ALA A 13 2.85 -15.75 -2.43
CA ALA A 13 4.30 -15.62 -2.52
C ALA A 13 4.73 -14.81 -3.74
N LEU A 14 4.18 -15.14 -4.91
CA LEU A 14 4.52 -14.42 -6.15
C LEU A 14 4.04 -12.97 -6.10
N GLY A 15 2.80 -12.77 -5.65
CA GLY A 15 2.26 -11.43 -5.52
C GLY A 15 3.04 -10.60 -4.50
N GLY A 16 3.33 -11.20 -3.35
CA GLY A 16 4.08 -10.52 -2.30
C GLY A 16 5.47 -10.11 -2.75
N GLY A 17 6.16 -11.00 -3.48
CA GLY A 17 7.47 -10.68 -4.04
C GLY A 17 7.40 -9.55 -5.05
N LEU A 18 6.43 -9.59 -5.96
CA LEU A 18 6.25 -8.52 -6.93
C LEU A 18 5.91 -7.19 -6.27
N GLY A 19 5.00 -7.23 -5.29
CA GLY A 19 4.63 -6.01 -4.57
C GLY A 19 5.80 -5.42 -3.79
N ALA A 20 6.56 -6.26 -3.11
CA ALA A 20 7.73 -5.81 -2.36
C ALA A 20 8.80 -5.21 -3.28
N MET A 21 9.01 -5.82 -4.45
CA MET A 21 9.96 -5.29 -5.43
C MET A 21 9.50 -3.95 -6.00
N ALA A 22 8.20 -3.82 -6.28
CA ALA A 22 7.64 -2.56 -6.75
C ALA A 22 7.80 -1.46 -5.70
N ARG A 23 7.56 -1.78 -4.43
CA ARG A 23 7.77 -0.84 -3.33
C ARG A 23 9.22 -0.42 -3.22
N PHE A 24 10.12 -1.37 -3.33
CA PHE A 24 11.56 -1.10 -3.27
C PHE A 24 11.98 -0.16 -4.40
N ALA A 25 11.51 -0.43 -5.62
CA ALA A 25 11.85 0.40 -6.78
C ALA A 25 11.30 1.82 -6.64
N LEU A 26 10.02 1.94 -6.26
CA LEU A 26 9.40 3.26 -6.12
C LEU A 26 10.04 4.06 -5.01
N SER A 27 10.34 3.42 -3.88
CA SER A 27 11.00 4.08 -2.77
C SER A 27 12.39 4.58 -3.17
N GLY A 28 13.12 3.79 -3.96
CA GLY A 28 14.41 4.19 -4.48
C GLY A 28 14.33 5.39 -5.40
N TRP A 29 13.32 5.43 -6.27
CA TRP A 29 13.12 6.56 -7.18
C TRP A 29 12.78 7.85 -6.44
N LEU A 30 12.05 7.75 -5.33
CA LEU A 30 11.63 8.92 -4.55
C LEU A 30 12.70 9.39 -3.55
N MET A 31 13.66 8.54 -3.23
CA MET A 31 14.68 8.85 -2.24
C MET A 31 15.45 10.15 -2.53
N PRO A 32 15.92 10.42 -3.77
CA PRO A 32 16.65 11.66 -4.04
C PRO A 32 15.84 12.92 -3.74
N TYR A 33 14.50 12.84 -3.85
CA TYR A 33 13.63 13.98 -3.60
C TYR A 33 13.30 14.17 -2.13
N THR A 34 13.68 13.21 -1.27
CA THR A 34 13.31 13.21 0.14
C THR A 34 14.50 13.36 1.09
N LEU A 35 15.72 13.34 0.56
CA LEU A 35 16.93 13.38 1.41
C LEU A 35 17.02 14.64 2.26
N GLN A 36 16.49 15.76 1.77
CA GLN A 36 16.51 17.04 2.50
C GLN A 36 15.20 17.34 3.19
N GLU A 37 14.22 16.48 3.03
CA GLU A 37 12.90 16.64 3.64
C GLU A 37 12.80 15.72 4.85
N LYS A 38 12.06 16.16 5.86
CA LYS A 38 11.84 15.34 7.05
C LYS A 38 10.63 14.42 6.88
N PHE A 39 9.71 14.80 5.99
CA PHE A 39 8.51 14.02 5.73
C PHE A 39 8.87 12.76 4.94
N PRO A 40 8.41 11.57 5.37
CA PRO A 40 8.79 10.31 4.68
C PRO A 40 7.94 10.08 3.42
N TRP A 41 8.24 10.82 2.36
CA TRP A 41 7.51 10.79 1.11
C TRP A 41 7.43 9.41 0.45
N PRO A 42 8.51 8.59 0.44
CA PRO A 42 8.42 7.28 -0.21
C PRO A 42 7.34 6.38 0.38
N THR A 43 7.31 6.22 1.69
CA THR A 43 6.31 5.36 2.34
C THR A 43 4.92 5.95 2.22
N PHE A 44 4.78 7.27 2.36
CA PHE A 44 3.50 7.94 2.17
C PHE A 44 2.95 7.67 0.78
N THR A 45 3.76 7.87 -0.25
CA THR A 45 3.36 7.68 -1.64
C THR A 45 2.99 6.22 -1.92
N VAL A 46 3.83 5.29 -1.46
CA VAL A 46 3.57 3.86 -1.64
C VAL A 46 2.22 3.46 -1.03
N ASN A 47 1.96 3.91 0.19
CA ASN A 47 0.73 3.52 0.87
C ASN A 47 -0.51 4.17 0.26
N VAL A 48 -0.42 5.43 -0.16
CA VAL A 48 -1.54 6.11 -0.83
C VAL A 48 -1.82 5.49 -2.19
N LEU A 49 -0.77 5.20 -2.98
CA LEU A 49 -0.94 4.52 -4.26
C LEU A 49 -1.53 3.12 -4.07
N GLY A 50 -1.08 2.40 -3.05
CA GLY A 50 -1.64 1.09 -2.73
C GLY A 50 -3.13 1.17 -2.43
N CYS A 51 -3.55 2.17 -1.67
CA CYS A 51 -4.96 2.38 -1.37
C CYS A 51 -5.75 2.72 -2.64
N LEU A 52 -5.20 3.55 -3.51
CA LEU A 52 -5.84 3.89 -4.78
C LEU A 52 -6.07 2.63 -5.61
N VAL A 53 -5.04 1.80 -5.76
CA VAL A 53 -5.14 0.56 -6.53
C VAL A 53 -6.11 -0.41 -5.86
N ALA A 54 -6.10 -0.49 -4.52
CA ALA A 54 -7.02 -1.37 -3.80
C ALA A 54 -8.48 -1.00 -4.06
N GLY A 55 -8.79 0.30 -4.02
CA GLY A 55 -10.15 0.77 -4.31
C GLY A 55 -10.58 0.46 -5.73
N ALA A 56 -9.68 0.68 -6.69
CA ALA A 56 -9.94 0.38 -8.09
C ALA A 56 -10.17 -1.11 -8.32
N LEU A 57 -9.31 -1.95 -7.78
CA LEU A 57 -9.43 -3.41 -7.94
C LEU A 57 -10.68 -3.95 -7.26
N PHE A 58 -11.01 -3.42 -6.09
CA PHE A 58 -12.23 -3.84 -5.40
C PHE A 58 -13.47 -3.50 -6.23
N ALA A 59 -13.51 -2.29 -6.79
CA ALA A 59 -14.63 -1.88 -7.64
C ALA A 59 -14.74 -2.73 -8.90
N LEU A 60 -13.60 -3.02 -9.55
CA LEU A 60 -13.59 -3.86 -10.74
C LEU A 60 -14.06 -5.28 -10.44
N GLY A 61 -13.65 -5.82 -9.29
CA GLY A 61 -14.08 -7.13 -8.86
C GLY A 61 -15.60 -7.22 -8.64
N GLU A 62 -16.18 -6.19 -8.02
CA GLU A 62 -17.61 -6.13 -7.82
C GLU A 62 -18.37 -5.97 -9.13
N LYS A 63 -17.90 -5.03 -9.96
CA LYS A 63 -18.62 -4.64 -11.18
C LYS A 63 -18.64 -5.76 -12.22
N HIS A 64 -17.53 -6.45 -12.38
CA HIS A 64 -17.37 -7.44 -13.44
C HIS A 64 -17.34 -8.87 -12.95
N HIS A 65 -17.37 -9.09 -11.65
CA HIS A 65 -17.24 -10.43 -11.05
C HIS A 65 -15.99 -11.15 -11.59
N ALA A 66 -14.91 -10.37 -11.84
CA ALA A 66 -13.76 -10.86 -12.57
C ALA A 66 -12.69 -11.49 -11.69
N LEU A 67 -12.78 -11.33 -10.37
CA LEU A 67 -11.73 -11.78 -9.47
C LEU A 67 -12.05 -13.16 -8.90
N SER A 68 -11.36 -14.19 -9.41
CA SER A 68 -11.40 -15.52 -8.81
C SER A 68 -10.72 -15.48 -7.43
N PRO A 69 -10.98 -16.47 -6.55
CA PRO A 69 -10.31 -16.51 -5.26
C PRO A 69 -8.80 -16.46 -5.34
N ASN A 70 -8.19 -17.16 -6.29
CA ASN A 70 -6.73 -17.16 -6.46
C ASN A 70 -6.22 -15.81 -6.95
N LEU A 71 -6.91 -15.18 -7.90
CA LEU A 71 -6.52 -13.88 -8.39
C LEU A 71 -6.66 -12.82 -7.28
N ARG A 72 -7.70 -12.94 -6.47
CA ARG A 72 -7.89 -12.04 -5.32
C ARG A 72 -6.73 -12.17 -4.33
N LEU A 73 -6.31 -13.40 -4.04
CA LEU A 73 -5.16 -13.63 -3.17
C LEU A 73 -3.88 -13.03 -3.76
N PHE A 74 -3.67 -13.21 -5.06
CA PHE A 74 -2.51 -12.66 -5.74
C PHE A 74 -2.48 -11.14 -5.65
N LEU A 75 -3.59 -10.48 -5.95
CA LEU A 75 -3.65 -9.02 -6.05
C LEU A 75 -3.70 -8.35 -4.68
N PHE A 76 -4.60 -8.79 -3.81
CA PHE A 76 -4.81 -8.08 -2.52
C PHE A 76 -3.82 -8.54 -1.47
N THR A 77 -3.81 -9.83 -1.13
CA THR A 77 -2.91 -10.32 -0.10
C THR A 77 -1.46 -10.28 -0.57
N GLY A 78 -1.21 -10.66 -1.83
CA GLY A 78 0.13 -10.69 -2.40
C GLY A 78 0.63 -9.32 -2.80
N VAL A 79 0.21 -8.85 -3.97
CA VAL A 79 0.77 -7.61 -4.56
C VAL A 79 0.58 -6.41 -3.65
N LEU A 80 -0.65 -6.12 -3.26
CA LEU A 80 -0.92 -4.96 -2.41
C LEU A 80 -0.35 -5.15 -1.01
N GLY A 81 -0.43 -6.37 -0.47
CA GLY A 81 0.14 -6.66 0.84
C GLY A 81 1.65 -6.48 0.88
N GLY A 82 2.35 -6.85 -0.19
CA GLY A 82 3.79 -6.64 -0.29
C GLY A 82 4.18 -5.21 -0.63
N PHE A 83 3.31 -4.52 -1.37
CA PHE A 83 3.58 -3.16 -1.80
C PHE A 83 3.40 -2.14 -0.67
N THR A 84 2.30 -2.24 0.08
CA THR A 84 2.01 -1.32 1.19
C THR A 84 2.72 -1.78 2.45
N THR A 85 2.95 -0.85 3.40
CA THR A 85 3.69 -1.21 4.60
C THR A 85 3.28 -0.37 5.79
N PHE A 86 2.77 -1.06 6.82
CA PHE A 86 2.45 -0.43 8.09
C PHE A 86 3.68 -0.33 9.00
N SER A 87 4.56 -1.33 8.95
CA SER A 87 5.75 -1.34 9.81
C SER A 87 6.73 -0.22 9.46
N ALA A 88 6.91 0.06 8.18
CA ALA A 88 7.76 1.19 7.77
C ALA A 88 7.14 2.51 8.22
N PHE A 89 5.81 2.65 8.08
CA PHE A 89 5.09 3.82 8.57
C PHE A 89 5.31 4.00 10.08
N GLY A 90 5.17 2.93 10.85
CA GLY A 90 5.35 3.00 12.30
C GLY A 90 6.77 3.38 12.69
N LEU A 91 7.75 2.78 12.03
CA LEU A 91 9.16 3.04 12.33
C LEU A 91 9.55 4.49 12.00
N GLU A 92 9.08 4.99 10.86
CA GLU A 92 9.37 6.36 10.45
C GLU A 92 8.70 7.38 11.37
N THR A 93 7.48 7.11 11.79
CA THR A 93 6.79 7.95 12.77
C THR A 93 7.57 7.97 14.09
N PHE A 94 8.05 6.81 14.52
CA PHE A 94 8.86 6.71 15.72
C PHE A 94 10.15 7.53 15.61
N TYR A 95 10.83 7.48 14.47
CA TYR A 95 12.03 8.28 14.24
C TYR A 95 11.74 9.78 14.32
N LEU A 96 10.62 10.21 13.74
CA LEU A 96 10.23 11.61 13.80
C LEU A 96 9.98 12.05 15.24
N LEU A 97 9.27 11.23 16.01
CA LEU A 97 9.01 11.52 17.42
C LEU A 97 10.30 11.57 18.22
N ARG A 98 11.20 10.65 17.95
CA ARG A 98 12.47 10.56 18.65
C ARG A 98 13.37 11.77 18.40
N ARG A 99 13.29 12.34 17.21
CA ARG A 99 14.04 13.55 16.87
C ARG A 99 13.37 14.84 17.33
N GLY A 100 12.16 14.74 17.89
CA GLY A 100 11.41 15.92 18.33
C GLY A 100 10.59 16.57 17.23
N ASP A 101 10.47 15.94 16.06
CA ASP A 101 9.69 16.46 14.93
C ASP A 101 8.21 16.09 15.10
N TYR A 102 7.60 16.58 16.18
CA TYR A 102 6.23 16.17 16.56
C TYR A 102 5.18 16.60 15.56
N TRP A 103 5.31 17.81 15.00
CA TRP A 103 4.34 18.30 14.03
C TRP A 103 4.39 17.49 12.74
N ILE A 104 5.59 17.14 12.28
CA ILE A 104 5.76 16.32 11.08
C ILE A 104 5.24 14.91 11.33
N ALA A 105 5.51 14.34 12.50
CA ALA A 105 4.99 13.02 12.86
C ALA A 105 3.46 13.00 12.86
N GLY A 106 2.84 14.03 13.45
CA GLY A 106 1.40 14.16 13.47
C GLY A 106 0.81 14.34 12.08
N ALA A 107 1.42 15.21 11.28
CA ALA A 107 0.98 15.45 9.90
C ALA A 107 1.11 14.16 9.06
N TYR A 108 2.22 13.45 9.18
CA TYR A 108 2.45 12.21 8.46
C TYR A 108 1.39 11.18 8.80
N THR A 109 1.08 11.02 10.09
CA THR A 109 0.07 10.06 10.53
C THR A 109 -1.32 10.43 10.00
N VAL A 110 -1.72 11.68 10.18
CA VAL A 110 -3.05 12.13 9.77
C VAL A 110 -3.22 12.07 8.25
N PHE A 111 -2.25 12.62 7.51
CA PHE A 111 -2.34 12.61 6.04
C PHE A 111 -2.25 11.22 5.46
N SER A 112 -1.47 10.32 6.08
CA SER A 112 -1.42 8.93 5.62
C SER A 112 -2.80 8.26 5.69
N VAL A 113 -3.50 8.44 6.82
CA VAL A 113 -4.83 7.85 6.98
C VAL A 113 -5.85 8.54 6.08
N VAL A 114 -5.90 9.86 6.12
CA VAL A 114 -6.90 10.62 5.36
C VAL A 114 -6.72 10.45 3.85
N CYS A 115 -5.49 10.66 3.37
CA CYS A 115 -5.22 10.55 1.94
C CYS A 115 -5.35 9.11 1.45
N GLY A 116 -4.94 8.13 2.25
CA GLY A 116 -5.09 6.73 1.89
C GLY A 116 -6.55 6.34 1.74
N LEU A 117 -7.36 6.63 2.75
CA LEU A 117 -8.79 6.31 2.70
C LEU A 117 -9.50 7.09 1.60
N ALA A 118 -9.17 8.37 1.43
CA ALA A 118 -9.76 9.18 0.36
C ALA A 118 -9.43 8.62 -1.01
N ALA A 119 -8.17 8.24 -1.22
CA ALA A 119 -7.74 7.65 -2.50
C ALA A 119 -8.50 6.36 -2.78
N LEU A 120 -8.65 5.50 -1.78
CA LEU A 120 -9.38 4.24 -1.92
C LEU A 120 -10.84 4.48 -2.27
N ILE A 121 -11.51 5.37 -1.53
CA ILE A 121 -12.93 5.65 -1.73
C ILE A 121 -13.17 6.30 -3.09
N LEU A 122 -12.34 7.27 -3.46
CA LEU A 122 -12.48 7.96 -4.75
C LEU A 122 -12.26 7.02 -5.92
N ALA A 123 -11.24 6.17 -5.84
CA ALA A 123 -10.98 5.18 -6.87
C ALA A 123 -12.15 4.20 -6.99
N TYR A 124 -12.65 3.74 -5.86
CA TYR A 124 -13.80 2.83 -5.84
C TYR A 124 -15.02 3.48 -6.51
N LYS A 125 -15.37 4.69 -6.09
CA LYS A 125 -16.55 5.38 -6.62
C LYS A 125 -16.42 5.71 -8.10
N SER A 126 -15.22 6.07 -8.54
CA SER A 126 -14.98 6.41 -9.94
C SER A 126 -15.23 5.22 -10.86
N ILE A 127 -14.93 4.01 -10.41
CA ILE A 127 -15.08 2.80 -11.22
C ILE A 127 -16.44 2.15 -11.00
N ALA A 128 -16.96 2.16 -9.76
CA ALA A 128 -18.23 1.54 -9.41
C ALA A 128 -19.41 2.22 -10.13
N HIS A 129 -19.27 3.47 -10.49
CA HIS A 129 -20.28 4.23 -11.21
C HIS A 129 -19.87 4.40 -12.66
#